data_8fd711390ed9476123183d1e370974d0
#
_entry.id   8fd711390ed9476123183d1e370974d0
#
_cell.length_a   1.000
_cell.length_b   1.000
_cell.length_c   1.000
_cell.angle_alpha   90.00
_cell.angle_beta   90.00
_cell.angle_gamma   90.00
#
_symmetry.space_group_name_H-M   'P 1'
#
loop_
_entity.id
_entity.type
_entity.pdbx_description
1 polymer ?
#
loop_
_entity_poly.entity_id
_entity_poly.type
_entity_poly.pdbx_seq_one_letter_code
_entity_poly.pdbx_strand_id
1 'polypeptide(L)'
;MRLSVLDQSTVNDSMPQSQAINESIELAKICEQLGYYRYWVAEHHNSASVAGTAPEILIAALSTVTSTIRLGSAGVLLHFYSPFKVAEQFSVIESIAPGRIDLGLGRAPGADGLAARALNEHVNPTSDFKEKIKELLYWTDGVPLPEDHIHAHGLVTANPLGYSSPDIWILGSSVEGATIAAELGLPYCFAHFFNDGEHMEAALTLYKSRYVPSERFPAPYVAVCISALAGDTNEEAIRQSRTRDHWRIGFGRNQRNPLVHPDKLPAADYTAEEFENISKWHAKAIVGTADQIKEKLASMVKQHGIDEFVINTWTYDFESRVRSYQLLSKLIK
;
A
#
# COMPACT_ATOMS: atom_id res chain seq x y z
N MET A 1 14.42 13.55 0.57
CA MET A 1 13.20 12.98 0.00
C MET A 1 12.53 12.14 1.06
N ARG A 2 11.21 12.23 1.23
CA ARG A 2 10.50 11.38 2.20
C ARG A 2 10.23 10.03 1.54
N LEU A 3 10.69 8.96 2.18
CA LEU A 3 10.50 7.59 1.72
C LEU A 3 9.79 6.77 2.80
N SER A 4 8.85 5.96 2.35
CA SER A 4 8.06 5.03 3.15
C SER A 4 8.05 3.65 2.49
N VAL A 5 7.55 2.66 3.18
CA VAL A 5 7.54 1.26 2.73
C VAL A 5 6.10 0.76 2.60
N LEU A 6 5.81 0.05 1.52
CA LEU A 6 4.68 -0.87 1.41
C LEU A 6 5.22 -2.31 1.43
N ASP A 7 4.87 -3.05 2.45
CA ASP A 7 5.13 -4.48 2.53
C ASP A 7 3.85 -5.28 2.27
N GLN A 8 3.96 -6.27 1.41
CA GLN A 8 2.87 -7.17 1.04
C GLN A 8 3.06 -8.58 1.64
N SER A 9 4.05 -8.77 2.52
CA SER A 9 4.43 -10.07 3.09
C SER A 9 4.65 -11.11 1.99
N THR A 10 5.61 -10.84 1.10
CA THR A 10 5.85 -11.65 -0.10
C THR A 10 6.34 -13.05 0.24
N VAL A 11 5.87 -14.05 -0.49
CA VAL A 11 6.12 -15.49 -0.30
C VAL A 11 6.87 -16.03 -1.51
N ASN A 12 7.97 -16.75 -1.28
CA ASN A 12 8.68 -17.50 -2.31
C ASN A 12 8.42 -19.00 -2.22
N ASP A 13 8.84 -19.76 -3.24
CA ASP A 13 8.60 -21.20 -3.39
C ASP A 13 9.44 -22.09 -2.42
N SER A 14 10.33 -21.49 -1.62
CA SER A 14 11.17 -22.22 -0.68
C SER A 14 10.77 -22.07 0.78
N MET A 15 9.75 -21.29 1.10
CA MET A 15 9.32 -21.03 2.48
C MET A 15 7.82 -21.17 2.72
N PRO A 16 7.37 -21.51 3.93
CA PRO A 16 5.96 -21.45 4.29
C PRO A 16 5.47 -20.01 4.36
N GLN A 17 4.19 -19.77 4.02
CA GLN A 17 3.59 -18.43 4.07
C GLN A 17 3.70 -17.74 5.45
N SER A 18 3.65 -18.53 6.53
CA SER A 18 3.79 -18.01 7.91
C SER A 18 5.14 -17.32 8.15
N GLN A 19 6.20 -17.71 7.44
CA GLN A 19 7.50 -17.07 7.55
C GLN A 19 7.47 -15.63 7.01
N ALA A 20 6.71 -15.37 5.94
CA ALA A 20 6.59 -14.03 5.38
C ALA A 20 6.03 -13.00 6.39
N ILE A 21 5.16 -13.42 7.31
CA ILE A 21 4.67 -12.56 8.39
C ILE A 21 5.80 -12.20 9.36
N ASN A 22 6.64 -13.17 9.74
CA ASN A 22 7.80 -12.91 10.60
C ASN A 22 8.83 -12.00 9.91
N GLU A 23 9.06 -12.20 8.61
CA GLU A 23 9.92 -11.32 7.80
C GLU A 23 9.38 -9.89 7.74
N SER A 24 8.05 -9.69 7.65
CA SER A 24 7.42 -8.37 7.70
C SER A 24 7.69 -7.66 9.03
N ILE A 25 7.63 -8.40 10.15
CA ILE A 25 7.93 -7.86 11.48
C ILE A 25 9.41 -7.44 11.58
N GLU A 26 10.31 -8.28 11.09
CA GLU A 26 11.74 -7.97 11.11
C GLU A 26 12.08 -6.80 10.17
N LEU A 27 11.49 -6.78 8.96
CA LEU A 27 11.70 -5.70 8.00
C LEU A 27 11.24 -4.34 8.55
N ALA A 28 10.12 -4.29 9.28
CA ALA A 28 9.64 -3.04 9.89
C ALA A 28 10.65 -2.45 10.89
N LYS A 29 11.26 -3.29 11.74
CA LYS A 29 12.33 -2.87 12.66
C LYS A 29 13.55 -2.33 11.91
N ILE A 30 13.95 -3.02 10.85
CA ILE A 30 15.08 -2.60 10.00
C ILE A 30 14.74 -1.25 9.32
N CYS A 31 13.53 -1.10 8.77
CA CYS A 31 13.11 0.15 8.11
C CYS A 31 13.03 1.33 9.08
N GLU A 32 12.60 1.11 10.33
CA GLU A 32 12.68 2.13 11.38
C GLU A 32 14.13 2.58 11.63
N GLN A 33 15.06 1.64 11.79
CA GLN A 33 16.49 1.93 11.99
C GLN A 33 17.12 2.67 10.80
N LEU A 34 16.65 2.40 9.59
CA LEU A 34 17.07 3.05 8.36
C LEU A 34 16.46 4.43 8.15
N GLY A 35 15.51 4.86 9.00
CA GLY A 35 14.89 6.17 8.97
C GLY A 35 13.73 6.33 7.97
N TYR A 36 13.13 5.25 7.53
CA TYR A 36 11.90 5.34 6.74
C TYR A 36 10.79 5.99 7.55
N TYR A 37 9.95 6.78 6.86
CA TYR A 37 8.94 7.58 7.54
C TYR A 37 7.71 6.76 7.95
N ARG A 38 7.25 5.82 7.07
CA ARG A 38 6.13 4.90 7.33
C ARG A 38 6.44 3.50 6.89
N TYR A 39 5.78 2.56 7.54
CA TYR A 39 5.74 1.16 7.14
C TYR A 39 4.27 0.73 7.05
N TRP A 40 3.79 0.53 5.85
CA TRP A 40 2.43 0.12 5.56
C TRP A 40 2.39 -1.34 5.16
N VAL A 41 1.33 -2.04 5.57
CA VAL A 41 1.07 -3.44 5.21
C VAL A 41 -0.19 -3.55 4.38
N ALA A 42 -0.17 -4.45 3.38
CA ALA A 42 -1.29 -4.64 2.47
C ALA A 42 -2.29 -5.68 2.99
N GLU A 43 -3.49 -5.67 2.39
CA GLU A 43 -4.49 -6.71 2.55
C GLU A 43 -4.74 -7.41 1.21
N HIS A 44 -4.44 -8.71 1.15
CA HIS A 44 -4.69 -9.55 -0.03
C HIS A 44 -5.17 -10.93 0.42
N HIS A 45 -6.14 -11.48 -0.30
CA HIS A 45 -6.74 -12.76 0.02
C HIS A 45 -6.54 -13.77 -1.09
N ASN A 46 -6.49 -15.06 -0.71
CA ASN A 46 -6.36 -16.19 -1.61
C ASN A 46 -5.17 -16.08 -2.58
N SER A 47 -4.02 -15.67 -2.08
CA SER A 47 -2.79 -15.52 -2.87
C SER A 47 -1.70 -16.47 -2.36
N ALA A 48 -0.98 -17.11 -3.28
CA ALA A 48 0.19 -17.92 -2.93
C ALA A 48 1.47 -17.08 -2.81
N SER A 49 1.49 -15.87 -3.39
CA SER A 49 2.68 -15.00 -3.45
C SER A 49 2.74 -13.92 -2.39
N VAL A 50 1.65 -13.71 -1.63
CA VAL A 50 1.58 -12.73 -0.54
C VAL A 50 0.74 -13.28 0.61
N ALA A 51 1.20 -13.07 1.85
CA ALA A 51 0.59 -13.62 3.06
C ALA A 51 -0.15 -12.57 3.92
N GLY A 52 -0.07 -11.30 3.58
CA GLY A 52 -0.72 -10.21 4.32
C GLY A 52 -2.23 -10.21 4.11
N THR A 53 -2.99 -10.76 5.08
CA THR A 53 -4.45 -10.91 4.99
C THR A 53 -5.23 -10.11 6.05
N ALA A 54 -4.57 -9.68 7.12
CA ALA A 54 -5.18 -9.00 8.26
C ALA A 54 -4.25 -7.86 8.72
N PRO A 55 -4.27 -6.71 8.00
CA PRO A 55 -3.37 -5.60 8.30
C PRO A 55 -3.52 -5.09 9.72
N GLU A 56 -4.72 -5.03 10.28
CA GLU A 56 -4.97 -4.57 11.64
C GLU A 56 -4.25 -5.43 12.70
N ILE A 57 -4.19 -6.74 12.49
CA ILE A 57 -3.49 -7.65 13.41
C ILE A 57 -1.97 -7.45 13.28
N LEU A 58 -1.46 -7.36 12.05
CA LEU A 58 -0.03 -7.18 11.82
C LEU A 58 0.44 -5.80 12.33
N ILE A 59 -0.32 -4.73 12.11
CA ILE A 59 -0.02 -3.38 12.62
C ILE A 59 0.03 -3.39 14.15
N ALA A 60 -0.91 -4.07 14.83
CA ALA A 60 -0.87 -4.21 16.28
C ALA A 60 0.42 -4.87 16.76
N ALA A 61 0.87 -5.95 16.09
CA ALA A 61 2.15 -6.60 16.40
C ALA A 61 3.34 -5.65 16.14
N LEU A 62 3.37 -4.96 14.99
CA LEU A 62 4.41 -3.99 14.63
C LEU A 62 4.49 -2.83 15.63
N SER A 63 3.35 -2.39 16.16
CA SER A 63 3.27 -1.30 17.15
C SER A 63 4.02 -1.61 18.44
N THR A 64 4.18 -2.89 18.79
CA THR A 64 4.88 -3.33 20.00
C THR A 64 6.40 -3.49 19.82
N VAL A 65 6.88 -3.54 18.58
CA VAL A 65 8.31 -3.77 18.26
C VAL A 65 8.98 -2.59 17.57
N THR A 66 8.24 -1.49 17.35
CA THR A 66 8.71 -0.22 16.79
C THR A 66 8.32 0.94 17.70
N SER A 67 9.01 2.07 17.59
CA SER A 67 8.85 3.20 18.51
C SER A 67 8.53 4.55 17.83
N THR A 68 9.00 4.75 16.62
CA THR A 68 8.99 6.06 15.93
C THR A 68 8.37 6.03 14.54
N ILE A 69 8.59 4.95 13.79
CA ILE A 69 8.04 4.80 12.44
C ILE A 69 6.51 4.79 12.48
N ARG A 70 5.87 5.51 11.57
CA ARG A 70 4.42 5.42 11.41
C ARG A 70 4.05 4.06 10.80
N LEU A 71 2.97 3.50 11.26
CA LEU A 71 2.48 2.18 10.86
C LEU A 71 1.10 2.32 10.24
N GLY A 72 0.78 1.51 9.25
CA GLY A 72 -0.57 1.60 8.69
C GLY A 72 -0.92 0.50 7.71
N SER A 73 -2.14 0.57 7.24
CA SER A 73 -2.64 -0.29 6.17
C SER A 73 -2.52 0.39 4.79
N ALA A 74 -2.27 -0.44 3.75
CA ALA A 74 -2.30 0.02 2.38
C ALA A 74 -2.85 -1.07 1.42
N GLY A 75 -4.20 -1.29 1.60
CA GLY A 75 -5.15 -0.69 2.55
C GLY A 75 -6.23 -1.67 2.92
N VAL A 76 -6.92 -1.33 3.98
CA VAL A 76 -8.13 -2.08 4.35
C VAL A 76 -9.13 -2.06 3.20
N LEU A 77 -9.65 -3.22 2.85
CA LEU A 77 -10.67 -3.39 1.81
C LEU A 77 -12.06 -3.07 2.38
N LEU A 78 -12.30 -1.79 2.66
CA LEU A 78 -13.44 -1.31 3.45
C LEU A 78 -14.81 -1.77 2.90
N HIS A 79 -14.90 -2.08 1.61
CA HIS A 79 -16.17 -2.56 1.04
C HIS A 79 -16.61 -3.93 1.59
N PHE A 80 -15.67 -4.75 2.11
CA PHE A 80 -15.99 -6.03 2.76
C PHE A 80 -16.38 -5.89 4.22
N TYR A 81 -16.14 -4.73 4.86
CA TYR A 81 -16.24 -4.58 6.31
C TYR A 81 -17.25 -3.52 6.72
N SER A 82 -17.67 -3.58 7.98
CA SER A 82 -18.41 -2.53 8.66
C SER A 82 -17.45 -1.38 9.00
N PRO A 83 -17.74 -0.13 8.59
CA PRO A 83 -16.94 1.03 8.98
C PRO A 83 -16.80 1.18 10.51
N PHE A 84 -17.87 0.88 11.24
CA PHE A 84 -17.87 0.87 12.71
C PHE A 84 -16.82 -0.10 13.27
N LYS A 85 -16.80 -1.36 12.74
CA LYS A 85 -15.84 -2.36 13.23
C LYS A 85 -14.39 -1.99 12.89
N VAL A 86 -14.14 -1.42 11.70
CA VAL A 86 -12.81 -0.93 11.31
C VAL A 86 -12.38 0.23 12.23
N ALA A 87 -13.29 1.15 12.56
CA ALA A 87 -13.02 2.23 13.50
C ALA A 87 -12.59 1.70 14.87
N GLU A 88 -13.33 0.73 15.45
CA GLU A 88 -12.95 0.11 16.74
C GLU A 88 -11.56 -0.55 16.68
N GLN A 89 -11.27 -1.33 15.62
CA GLN A 89 -9.97 -2.00 15.47
C GLN A 89 -8.82 -0.99 15.43
N PHE A 90 -8.95 0.08 14.65
CA PHE A 90 -7.92 1.10 14.53
C PHE A 90 -7.83 2.02 15.74
N SER A 91 -8.92 2.23 16.48
CA SER A 91 -8.89 2.91 17.79
C SER A 91 -8.09 2.12 18.84
N VAL A 92 -8.20 0.78 18.83
CA VAL A 92 -7.35 -0.07 19.68
C VAL A 92 -5.88 0.07 19.30
N ILE A 93 -5.55 0.01 18.00
CA ILE A 93 -4.17 0.12 17.52
C ILE A 93 -3.59 1.50 17.81
N GLU A 94 -4.37 2.57 17.60
CA GLU A 94 -3.99 3.95 17.94
C GLU A 94 -3.71 4.11 19.44
N SER A 95 -4.46 3.41 20.30
CA SER A 95 -4.21 3.39 21.75
C SER A 95 -2.90 2.69 22.12
N ILE A 96 -2.44 1.71 21.32
CA ILE A 96 -1.14 1.03 21.49
C ILE A 96 0.01 1.92 21.02
N ALA A 97 -0.17 2.63 19.91
CA ALA A 97 0.86 3.46 19.28
C ALA A 97 0.34 4.87 18.93
N PRO A 98 0.03 5.71 19.92
CA PRO A 98 -0.63 7.00 19.72
C PRO A 98 0.12 7.91 18.76
N GLY A 99 -0.60 8.51 17.80
CA GLY A 99 -0.08 9.46 16.82
C GLY A 99 0.76 8.83 15.69
N ARG A 100 0.89 7.49 15.66
CA ARG A 100 1.70 6.78 14.65
C ARG A 100 0.89 5.97 13.63
N ILE A 101 -0.43 5.95 13.73
CA ILE A 101 -1.26 5.04 12.94
C ILE A 101 -1.86 5.72 11.71
N ASP A 102 -1.74 5.05 10.58
CA ASP A 102 -2.36 5.41 9.31
C ASP A 102 -3.40 4.34 8.93
N LEU A 103 -4.63 4.75 8.64
CA LEU A 103 -5.68 3.89 8.12
C LEU A 103 -5.85 4.14 6.62
N GLY A 104 -5.07 3.43 5.82
CA GLY A 104 -5.21 3.47 4.38
C GLY A 104 -6.37 2.59 3.90
N LEU A 105 -7.22 3.15 3.04
CA LEU A 105 -8.42 2.53 2.52
C LEU A 105 -8.28 2.25 1.02
N GLY A 106 -8.49 1.00 0.62
CA GLY A 106 -8.49 0.55 -0.75
C GLY A 106 -9.88 0.13 -1.23
N ARG A 107 -10.16 0.38 -2.52
CA ARG A 107 -11.36 -0.11 -3.19
C ARG A 107 -11.08 -1.33 -4.08
N ALA A 108 -9.82 -1.52 -4.50
CA ALA A 108 -9.45 -2.64 -5.35
C ALA A 108 -9.80 -3.97 -4.66
N PRO A 109 -10.25 -4.98 -5.40
CA PRO A 109 -10.78 -6.18 -4.77
C PRO A 109 -9.79 -6.92 -3.88
N GLY A 110 -8.46 -6.79 -4.05
CA GLY A 110 -7.46 -7.48 -3.23
C GLY A 110 -7.70 -8.98 -3.03
N ALA A 111 -8.75 -9.49 -3.67
CA ALA A 111 -9.28 -10.84 -3.57
C ALA A 111 -9.86 -11.27 -4.93
N ASP A 112 -9.87 -12.56 -5.22
CA ASP A 112 -10.66 -13.08 -6.34
C ASP A 112 -12.14 -13.22 -5.97
N GLY A 113 -12.97 -13.57 -6.96
CA GLY A 113 -14.41 -13.68 -6.76
C GLY A 113 -14.84 -14.73 -5.72
N LEU A 114 -14.04 -15.77 -5.48
CA LEU A 114 -14.32 -16.78 -4.45
C LEU A 114 -13.97 -16.25 -3.07
N ALA A 115 -12.79 -15.65 -2.92
CA ALA A 115 -12.37 -15.03 -1.67
C ALA A 115 -13.27 -13.85 -1.30
N ALA A 116 -13.69 -13.03 -2.27
CA ALA A 116 -14.61 -11.94 -2.03
C ALA A 116 -15.94 -12.42 -1.44
N ARG A 117 -16.49 -13.53 -1.94
CA ARG A 117 -17.70 -14.15 -1.35
C ARG A 117 -17.45 -14.70 0.05
N ALA A 118 -16.28 -15.31 0.28
CA ALA A 118 -15.93 -15.83 1.60
C ALA A 118 -15.76 -14.72 2.65
N LEU A 119 -15.27 -13.55 2.23
CA LEU A 119 -15.12 -12.37 3.10
C LEU A 119 -16.47 -11.76 3.47
N ASN A 120 -17.36 -11.64 2.51
CA ASN A 120 -18.70 -11.13 2.76
C ASN A 120 -19.67 -11.60 1.66
N GLU A 121 -20.49 -12.59 1.99
CA GLU A 121 -21.49 -13.16 1.07
C GLU A 121 -22.56 -12.15 0.67
N HIS A 122 -22.75 -11.08 1.46
CA HIS A 122 -23.77 -10.05 1.27
C HIS A 122 -23.18 -8.71 0.80
N VAL A 123 -21.91 -8.66 0.35
CA VAL A 123 -21.35 -7.43 -0.21
C VAL A 123 -22.19 -7.00 -1.40
N ASN A 124 -22.84 -5.85 -1.24
CA ASN A 124 -23.38 -5.13 -2.38
C ASN A 124 -22.21 -4.42 -3.09
N PRO A 125 -21.80 -4.86 -4.28
CA PRO A 125 -20.68 -4.23 -5.01
C PRO A 125 -21.01 -2.77 -5.41
N THR A 126 -22.28 -2.37 -5.31
CA THR A 126 -22.76 -1.00 -5.52
C THR A 126 -22.82 -0.18 -4.23
N SER A 127 -22.43 -0.74 -3.05
CA SER A 127 -22.34 0.06 -1.84
C SER A 127 -21.37 1.20 -2.08
N ASP A 128 -21.82 2.42 -1.86
CA ASP A 128 -21.03 3.60 -2.12
C ASP A 128 -19.81 3.66 -1.18
N PHE A 129 -18.62 3.38 -1.72
CA PHE A 129 -17.36 3.40 -1.01
C PHE A 129 -17.14 4.74 -0.30
N LYS A 130 -17.55 5.84 -0.92
CA LYS A 130 -17.48 7.18 -0.34
C LYS A 130 -18.34 7.31 0.91
N GLU A 131 -19.57 6.75 0.91
CA GLU A 131 -20.45 6.80 2.09
C GLU A 131 -19.86 5.98 3.25
N LYS A 132 -19.26 4.83 2.99
CA LYS A 132 -18.54 4.07 4.01
C LYS A 132 -17.35 4.85 4.60
N ILE A 133 -16.65 5.64 3.80
CA ILE A 133 -15.57 6.51 4.30
C ILE A 133 -16.13 7.63 5.17
N LYS A 134 -17.24 8.26 4.79
CA LYS A 134 -17.91 9.27 5.63
C LYS A 134 -18.35 8.70 6.97
N GLU A 135 -18.94 7.50 6.95
CA GLU A 135 -19.31 6.80 8.18
C GLU A 135 -18.07 6.50 9.04
N LEU A 136 -16.96 6.07 8.44
CA LEU A 136 -15.72 5.85 9.16
C LEU A 136 -15.19 7.15 9.80
N LEU A 137 -15.18 8.29 9.07
CA LEU A 137 -14.80 9.60 9.58
C LEU A 137 -15.68 10.04 10.76
N TYR A 138 -16.97 9.71 10.73
CA TYR A 138 -17.85 9.93 11.87
C TYR A 138 -17.38 9.16 13.11
N TRP A 139 -17.06 7.87 12.95
CA TRP A 139 -16.62 7.02 14.05
C TRP A 139 -15.23 7.36 14.60
N THR A 140 -14.32 7.85 13.76
CA THR A 140 -12.94 8.15 14.15
C THR A 140 -12.74 9.60 14.59
N ASP A 141 -13.30 10.54 13.87
CA ASP A 141 -13.00 11.98 14.01
C ASP A 141 -14.23 12.81 14.41
N GLY A 142 -15.38 12.18 14.58
CA GLY A 142 -16.63 12.85 14.95
C GLY A 142 -17.21 13.75 13.84
N VAL A 143 -16.80 13.56 12.57
CA VAL A 143 -17.36 14.31 11.43
C VAL A 143 -18.84 14.00 11.29
N PRO A 144 -19.76 15.00 11.34
CA PRO A 144 -21.20 14.75 11.35
C PRO A 144 -21.68 13.98 10.13
N LEU A 145 -22.59 13.05 10.36
CA LEU A 145 -23.36 12.38 9.31
C LEU A 145 -24.61 13.17 8.96
N PRO A 146 -25.20 12.98 7.76
CA PRO A 146 -26.51 13.53 7.43
C PRO A 146 -27.58 13.16 8.48
N GLU A 147 -28.52 14.05 8.76
CA GLU A 147 -29.54 13.85 9.82
C GLU A 147 -30.42 12.60 9.62
N ASP A 148 -30.61 12.18 8.37
CA ASP A 148 -31.36 10.98 7.99
C ASP A 148 -30.52 9.68 8.07
N HIS A 149 -29.24 9.78 8.38
CA HIS A 149 -28.39 8.59 8.52
C HIS A 149 -28.72 7.84 9.82
N ILE A 150 -28.83 6.51 9.75
CA ILE A 150 -29.21 5.65 10.87
C ILE A 150 -28.35 5.85 12.14
N HIS A 151 -27.12 6.29 11.99
CA HIS A 151 -26.17 6.52 13.08
C HIS A 151 -26.02 8.00 13.48
N ALA A 152 -26.74 8.93 12.85
CA ALA A 152 -26.59 10.37 13.08
C ALA A 152 -26.91 10.83 14.52
N HIS A 153 -27.66 10.02 15.28
CA HIS A 153 -28.16 10.40 16.60
C HIS A 153 -27.27 10.02 17.79
N GLY A 154 -26.03 9.56 17.54
CA GLY A 154 -25.01 9.35 18.58
C GLY A 154 -25.33 8.27 19.62
N LEU A 155 -26.21 7.32 19.31
CA LEU A 155 -26.59 6.23 20.24
C LEU A 155 -25.52 5.12 20.36
N VAL A 156 -24.54 5.12 19.43
CA VAL A 156 -23.46 4.11 19.38
C VAL A 156 -22.13 4.86 19.32
N THR A 157 -21.11 4.31 19.95
CA THR A 157 -19.77 4.89 20.01
C THR A 157 -18.74 3.84 19.67
N ALA A 158 -17.83 4.12 18.76
CA ALA A 158 -16.67 3.26 18.49
C ALA A 158 -15.65 3.40 19.62
N ASN A 159 -15.41 2.33 20.36
CA ASN A 159 -14.48 2.33 21.49
C ASN A 159 -13.19 1.56 21.17
N PRO A 160 -12.05 1.88 21.83
CA PRO A 160 -11.88 2.87 22.90
C PRO A 160 -11.79 4.30 22.35
N LEU A 161 -12.30 5.28 23.10
CA LEU A 161 -12.05 6.69 22.85
C LEU A 161 -10.65 7.06 23.37
N GLY A 162 -9.83 7.66 22.53
CA GLY A 162 -8.47 8.08 22.84
C GLY A 162 -8.24 9.59 22.69
N TYR A 163 -7.00 10.01 22.87
CA TYR A 163 -6.56 11.41 22.67
C TYR A 163 -6.22 11.73 21.22
N SER A 164 -6.10 10.71 20.38
CA SER A 164 -5.79 10.80 18.96
C SER A 164 -6.59 9.76 18.17
N SER A 165 -6.72 9.98 16.88
CA SER A 165 -7.31 9.04 15.92
C SER A 165 -6.33 8.76 14.77
N PRO A 166 -6.44 7.62 14.07
CA PRO A 166 -5.57 7.29 12.95
C PRO A 166 -5.72 8.30 11.81
N ASP A 167 -4.63 8.57 11.07
CA ASP A 167 -4.71 9.35 9.83
C ASP A 167 -5.35 8.51 8.73
N ILE A 168 -6.51 8.95 8.22
CA ILE A 168 -7.20 8.23 7.14
C ILE A 168 -6.62 8.64 5.80
N TRP A 169 -6.28 7.63 4.97
CA TRP A 169 -5.71 7.78 3.63
C TRP A 169 -6.57 7.11 2.59
N ILE A 170 -6.72 7.76 1.44
CA ILE A 170 -7.34 7.12 0.27
C ILE A 170 -6.25 6.60 -0.65
N LEU A 171 -6.37 5.30 -0.98
CA LEU A 171 -5.45 4.61 -1.86
C LEU A 171 -6.15 4.25 -3.17
N GLY A 172 -5.50 4.50 -4.30
CA GLY A 172 -6.09 4.17 -5.58
C GLY A 172 -5.18 4.41 -6.77
N SER A 173 -5.54 3.86 -7.91
CA SER A 173 -4.84 4.04 -9.20
C SER A 173 -5.72 4.73 -10.25
N SER A 174 -6.76 5.43 -9.83
CA SER A 174 -7.75 6.04 -10.71
C SER A 174 -8.14 7.45 -10.29
N VAL A 175 -8.72 8.20 -11.23
CA VAL A 175 -9.28 9.53 -11.01
C VAL A 175 -10.40 9.52 -9.96
N GLU A 176 -11.16 8.43 -9.83
CA GLU A 176 -12.25 8.32 -8.87
C GLU A 176 -11.75 8.33 -7.41
N GLY A 177 -10.68 7.56 -7.09
CA GLY A 177 -10.07 7.60 -5.76
C GLY A 177 -9.51 8.99 -5.43
N ALA A 178 -8.90 9.66 -6.41
CA ALA A 178 -8.41 11.03 -6.31
C ALA A 178 -9.56 12.03 -6.03
N THR A 179 -10.71 11.85 -6.68
CA THR A 179 -11.91 12.68 -6.46
C THR A 179 -12.43 12.54 -5.04
N ILE A 180 -12.60 11.30 -4.56
CA ILE A 180 -13.06 11.03 -3.19
C ILE A 180 -12.11 11.66 -2.15
N ALA A 181 -10.80 11.46 -2.31
CA ALA A 181 -9.80 12.04 -1.41
C ALA A 181 -9.87 13.57 -1.39
N ALA A 182 -9.99 14.21 -2.56
CA ALA A 182 -10.07 15.66 -2.69
C ALA A 182 -11.32 16.23 -2.02
N GLU A 183 -12.49 15.63 -2.26
CA GLU A 183 -13.77 16.09 -1.73
C GLU A 183 -13.89 15.91 -0.22
N LEU A 184 -13.23 14.89 0.34
CA LEU A 184 -13.25 14.62 1.77
C LEU A 184 -12.07 15.26 2.53
N GLY A 185 -11.20 16.00 1.84
CA GLY A 185 -10.04 16.65 2.45
C GLY A 185 -9.04 15.66 3.08
N LEU A 186 -8.83 14.52 2.44
CA LEU A 186 -7.96 13.44 2.91
C LEU A 186 -6.68 13.34 2.08
N PRO A 187 -5.56 12.87 2.66
CA PRO A 187 -4.35 12.57 1.91
C PRO A 187 -4.58 11.43 0.90
N TYR A 188 -3.91 11.53 -0.23
CA TYR A 188 -4.05 10.59 -1.34
C TYR A 188 -2.74 9.89 -1.67
N CYS A 189 -2.77 8.55 -1.78
CA CYS A 189 -1.65 7.77 -2.27
C CYS A 189 -2.00 7.09 -3.59
N PHE A 190 -1.34 7.54 -4.68
CA PHE A 190 -1.52 6.92 -5.99
C PHE A 190 -0.71 5.63 -6.11
N ALA A 191 -1.38 4.53 -6.44
CA ALA A 191 -0.77 3.20 -6.60
C ALA A 191 -0.17 3.02 -8.02
N HIS A 192 0.96 3.67 -8.27
CA HIS A 192 1.69 3.63 -9.54
C HIS A 192 2.09 2.21 -9.98
N PHE A 193 2.39 1.35 -9.02
CA PHE A 193 2.92 0.00 -9.27
C PHE A 193 1.92 -0.97 -9.92
N PHE A 194 0.62 -0.65 -9.97
CA PHE A 194 -0.40 -1.51 -10.60
C PHE A 194 -0.37 -1.44 -12.12
N ASN A 195 -0.23 -0.22 -12.67
CA ASN A 195 -0.33 0.05 -14.11
C ASN A 195 0.81 0.93 -14.64
N ASP A 196 1.98 0.86 -13.96
CA ASP A 196 3.18 1.60 -14.34
C ASP A 196 2.92 3.11 -14.52
N GLY A 197 2.06 3.69 -13.65
CA GLY A 197 1.75 5.11 -13.60
C GLY A 197 0.72 5.61 -14.61
N GLU A 198 0.05 4.73 -15.33
CA GLU A 198 -1.07 5.13 -16.18
C GLU A 198 -2.12 5.92 -15.38
N HIS A 199 -2.60 7.04 -15.94
CA HIS A 199 -3.55 7.98 -15.30
C HIS A 199 -3.03 8.77 -14.08
N MET A 200 -1.77 8.61 -13.65
CA MET A 200 -1.24 9.30 -12.47
C MET A 200 -1.34 10.82 -12.59
N GLU A 201 -0.90 11.38 -13.72
CA GLU A 201 -0.92 12.83 -13.94
C GLU A 201 -2.35 13.40 -13.85
N ALA A 202 -3.32 12.74 -14.48
CA ALA A 202 -4.72 13.16 -14.43
C ALA A 202 -5.28 13.08 -12.99
N ALA A 203 -4.99 11.98 -12.27
CA ALA A 203 -5.45 11.79 -10.90
C ALA A 203 -4.85 12.83 -9.94
N LEU A 204 -3.53 13.07 -10.00
CA LEU A 204 -2.86 14.03 -9.11
C LEU A 204 -3.25 15.48 -9.42
N THR A 205 -3.43 15.83 -10.70
CA THR A 205 -3.91 17.15 -11.10
C THR A 205 -5.33 17.40 -10.60
N LEU A 206 -6.22 16.43 -10.76
CA LEU A 206 -7.59 16.52 -10.26
C LEU A 206 -7.60 16.63 -8.74
N TYR A 207 -6.87 15.77 -8.03
CA TYR A 207 -6.78 15.79 -6.58
C TYR A 207 -6.39 17.18 -6.06
N LYS A 208 -5.29 17.74 -6.56
CA LYS A 208 -4.80 19.06 -6.14
C LYS A 208 -5.76 20.20 -6.48
N SER A 209 -6.38 20.16 -7.67
CA SER A 209 -7.25 21.26 -8.13
C SER A 209 -8.62 21.28 -7.45
N ARG A 210 -9.10 20.13 -6.95
CA ARG A 210 -10.39 19.98 -6.30
C ARG A 210 -10.33 19.76 -4.80
N TYR A 211 -9.13 19.83 -4.22
CA TYR A 211 -8.93 19.56 -2.80
C TYR A 211 -9.74 20.53 -1.93
N VAL A 212 -10.54 19.98 -1.03
CA VAL A 212 -11.29 20.73 -0.03
C VAL A 212 -10.53 20.60 1.30
N PRO A 213 -9.95 21.67 1.84
CA PRO A 213 -9.22 21.60 3.10
C PRO A 213 -10.10 21.08 4.24
N SER A 214 -9.56 20.14 5.05
CA SER A 214 -10.16 19.71 6.31
C SER A 214 -9.37 20.29 7.48
N GLU A 215 -9.95 20.26 8.69
CA GLU A 215 -9.27 20.71 9.91
C GLU A 215 -7.95 19.94 10.11
N ARG A 216 -7.96 18.65 9.89
CA ARG A 216 -6.81 17.75 10.05
C ARG A 216 -5.77 17.89 8.95
N PHE A 217 -6.23 18.14 7.71
CA PHE A 217 -5.37 18.28 6.52
C PHE A 217 -5.69 19.58 5.79
N PRO A 218 -5.08 20.71 6.20
CA PRO A 218 -5.36 22.03 5.61
C PRO A 218 -4.81 22.21 4.19
N ALA A 219 -3.99 21.28 3.70
CA ALA A 219 -3.43 21.28 2.35
C ALA A 219 -3.40 19.84 1.78
N PRO A 220 -3.45 19.68 0.44
CA PRO A 220 -3.35 18.38 -0.18
C PRO A 220 -1.98 17.75 0.10
N TYR A 221 -1.97 16.46 0.40
CA TYR A 221 -0.76 15.67 0.58
C TYR A 221 -0.74 14.50 -0.40
N VAL A 222 0.28 14.45 -1.25
CA VAL A 222 0.41 13.48 -2.33
C VAL A 222 1.50 12.46 -2.02
N ALA A 223 1.12 11.22 -1.81
CA ALA A 223 2.04 10.09 -1.86
C ALA A 223 1.90 9.32 -3.18
N VAL A 224 2.98 8.69 -3.61
CA VAL A 224 2.96 7.78 -4.76
C VAL A 224 3.60 6.46 -4.38
N CYS A 225 2.82 5.39 -4.46
CA CYS A 225 3.33 4.05 -4.20
C CYS A 225 3.91 3.45 -5.48
N ILE A 226 5.22 3.21 -5.47
CA ILE A 226 6.00 2.72 -6.60
C ILE A 226 6.58 1.33 -6.32
N SER A 227 6.75 0.53 -7.37
CA SER A 227 7.64 -0.62 -7.30
C SER A 227 9.06 -0.15 -7.62
N ALA A 228 9.95 -0.22 -6.63
CA ALA A 228 11.35 0.12 -6.82
C ALA A 228 12.27 -0.95 -6.24
N LEU A 229 13.40 -1.20 -6.90
CA LEU A 229 14.39 -2.17 -6.46
C LEU A 229 15.80 -1.64 -6.73
N ALA A 230 16.57 -1.43 -5.65
CA ALA A 230 17.96 -1.03 -5.71
C ALA A 230 18.89 -2.24 -5.57
N GLY A 231 19.91 -2.31 -6.40
CA GLY A 231 21.03 -3.25 -6.28
C GLY A 231 22.36 -2.52 -6.09
N ASP A 232 23.37 -3.24 -5.66
CA ASP A 232 24.75 -2.72 -5.59
C ASP A 232 25.27 -2.38 -6.98
N THR A 233 24.83 -3.11 -8.00
CA THR A 233 25.02 -2.80 -9.42
C THR A 233 23.69 -2.81 -10.15
N ASN A 234 23.66 -2.21 -11.35
CA ASN A 234 22.48 -2.21 -12.19
C ASN A 234 22.11 -3.64 -12.64
N GLU A 235 23.10 -4.46 -12.94
CA GLU A 235 22.95 -5.86 -13.36
C GLU A 235 22.28 -6.68 -12.26
N GLU A 236 22.70 -6.51 -11.01
CA GLU A 236 22.10 -7.21 -9.87
C GLU A 236 20.67 -6.77 -9.63
N ALA A 237 20.38 -5.47 -9.70
CA ALA A 237 19.01 -4.97 -9.59
C ALA A 237 18.09 -5.55 -10.67
N ILE A 238 18.55 -5.58 -11.92
CA ILE A 238 17.79 -6.18 -13.04
C ILE A 238 17.63 -7.69 -12.83
N ARG A 239 18.68 -8.39 -12.39
CA ARG A 239 18.59 -9.82 -12.08
C ARG A 239 17.50 -10.10 -11.04
N GLN A 240 17.49 -9.37 -9.92
CA GLN A 240 16.50 -9.54 -8.86
C GLN A 240 15.08 -9.19 -9.32
N SER A 241 14.90 -8.19 -10.19
CA SER A 241 13.58 -7.79 -10.70
C SER A 241 12.88 -8.88 -11.53
N ARG A 242 13.64 -9.80 -12.12
CA ARG A 242 13.09 -10.89 -12.96
C ARG A 242 12.11 -11.79 -12.21
N THR A 243 12.27 -11.94 -10.89
CA THR A 243 11.30 -12.66 -10.04
C THR A 243 9.89 -12.05 -10.15
N ARG A 244 9.79 -10.72 -10.08
CA ARG A 244 8.52 -10.01 -10.21
C ARG A 244 7.98 -10.06 -11.65
N ASP A 245 8.86 -9.97 -12.65
CA ASP A 245 8.43 -10.07 -14.05
C ASP A 245 7.81 -11.44 -14.33
N HIS A 246 8.44 -12.50 -13.84
CA HIS A 246 7.90 -13.87 -13.95
C HIS A 246 6.54 -13.99 -13.26
N TRP A 247 6.40 -13.42 -12.05
CA TRP A 247 5.12 -13.39 -11.36
C TRP A 247 4.05 -12.64 -12.16
N ARG A 248 4.38 -11.49 -12.78
CA ARG A 248 3.44 -10.72 -13.65
C ARG A 248 2.98 -11.57 -14.86
N ILE A 249 3.88 -12.31 -15.48
CA ILE A 249 3.52 -13.25 -16.56
C ILE A 249 2.55 -14.32 -16.04
N GLY A 250 2.88 -14.95 -14.92
CA GLY A 250 2.02 -15.96 -14.29
C GLY A 250 0.64 -15.40 -13.96
N PHE A 251 0.58 -14.19 -13.41
CA PHE A 251 -0.68 -13.50 -13.12
C PHE A 251 -1.53 -13.27 -14.37
N GLY A 252 -0.91 -12.85 -15.46
CA GLY A 252 -1.56 -12.71 -16.77
C GLY A 252 -2.10 -14.04 -17.32
N ARG A 253 -1.47 -15.16 -16.99
CA ARG A 253 -1.91 -16.52 -17.29
C ARG A 253 -2.93 -17.08 -16.28
N ASN A 254 -3.42 -16.24 -15.34
CA ASN A 254 -4.28 -16.65 -14.23
C ASN A 254 -3.63 -17.70 -13.29
N GLN A 255 -2.31 -17.70 -13.21
CA GLN A 255 -1.53 -18.52 -12.29
C GLN A 255 -1.23 -17.73 -11.01
N ARG A 256 -1.30 -18.37 -9.86
CA ARG A 256 -1.11 -17.74 -8.54
C ARG A 256 0.00 -18.47 -7.79
N ASN A 257 1.19 -18.45 -8.39
CA ASN A 257 2.34 -19.14 -7.83
C ASN A 257 3.09 -18.22 -6.84
N PRO A 258 3.80 -18.76 -5.83
CA PRO A 258 4.77 -18.02 -5.06
C PRO A 258 5.90 -17.49 -5.95
N LEU A 259 6.74 -16.62 -5.40
CA LEU A 259 7.89 -16.07 -6.12
C LEU A 259 8.91 -17.17 -6.41
N VAL A 260 9.50 -17.12 -7.59
CA VAL A 260 10.52 -18.09 -8.07
C VAL A 260 11.88 -17.40 -8.11
N HIS A 261 12.94 -18.15 -7.75
CA HIS A 261 14.31 -17.66 -7.75
C HIS A 261 14.72 -17.13 -9.14
N PRO A 262 15.35 -15.93 -9.26
CA PRO A 262 15.62 -15.28 -10.54
C PRO A 262 16.48 -16.11 -11.51
N ASP A 263 17.33 -17.01 -11.00
CA ASP A 263 18.18 -17.88 -11.80
C ASP A 263 17.50 -19.23 -12.16
N LYS A 264 16.30 -19.48 -11.64
CA LYS A 264 15.54 -20.72 -11.91
C LYS A 264 14.30 -20.46 -12.80
N LEU A 265 14.18 -19.26 -13.36
CA LEU A 265 13.02 -18.88 -14.15
C LEU A 265 12.97 -19.65 -15.47
N PRO A 266 11.81 -20.19 -15.86
CA PRO A 266 11.65 -20.93 -17.12
C PRO A 266 11.49 -19.97 -18.31
N ALA A 267 12.52 -19.15 -18.59
CA ALA A 267 12.46 -18.15 -19.66
C ALA A 267 12.20 -18.74 -21.06
N ALA A 268 12.50 -20.02 -21.26
CA ALA A 268 12.21 -20.73 -22.52
C ALA A 268 10.71 -20.91 -22.80
N ASP A 269 9.86 -20.76 -21.77
CA ASP A 269 8.42 -20.97 -21.87
C ASP A 269 7.65 -19.66 -22.14
N TYR A 270 8.35 -18.52 -22.27
CA TYR A 270 7.69 -17.25 -22.56
C TYR A 270 7.37 -17.11 -24.05
N THR A 271 6.18 -16.56 -24.34
CA THR A 271 5.78 -16.21 -25.70
C THR A 271 6.50 -14.92 -26.16
N ALA A 272 6.49 -14.65 -27.46
CA ALA A 272 7.04 -13.40 -28.01
C ALA A 272 6.34 -12.16 -27.43
N GLU A 273 5.03 -12.21 -27.21
CA GLU A 273 4.25 -11.14 -26.59
C GLU A 273 4.66 -10.90 -25.12
N GLU A 274 4.92 -11.96 -24.37
CA GLU A 274 5.39 -11.85 -22.99
C GLU A 274 6.78 -11.24 -22.89
N PHE A 275 7.70 -11.58 -23.81
CA PHE A 275 8.99 -10.88 -23.90
C PHE A 275 8.84 -9.40 -24.25
N GLU A 276 7.92 -9.05 -25.15
CA GLU A 276 7.60 -7.65 -25.45
C GLU A 276 7.05 -6.91 -24.21
N ASN A 277 6.16 -7.55 -23.44
CA ASN A 277 5.64 -7.00 -22.20
C ASN A 277 6.74 -6.77 -21.15
N ILE A 278 7.65 -7.74 -20.94
CA ILE A 278 8.82 -7.58 -20.07
C ILE A 278 9.66 -6.37 -20.51
N SER A 279 9.90 -6.22 -21.82
CA SER A 279 10.67 -5.08 -22.34
C SER A 279 9.98 -3.75 -22.05
N LYS A 280 8.65 -3.68 -22.21
CA LYS A 280 7.84 -2.49 -21.85
C LYS A 280 7.89 -2.18 -20.35
N TRP A 281 7.83 -3.21 -19.51
CA TRP A 281 7.95 -3.03 -18.05
C TRP A 281 9.32 -2.52 -17.66
N HIS A 282 10.40 -3.08 -18.22
CA HIS A 282 11.77 -2.63 -17.94
C HIS A 282 12.00 -1.18 -18.36
N ALA A 283 11.42 -0.73 -19.48
CA ALA A 283 11.52 0.66 -19.91
C ALA A 283 10.94 1.68 -18.89
N LYS A 284 9.92 1.25 -18.13
CA LYS A 284 9.27 2.06 -17.09
C LYS A 284 9.76 1.75 -15.66
N ALA A 285 10.56 0.71 -15.49
CA ALA A 285 10.95 0.20 -14.18
C ALA A 285 11.79 1.22 -13.39
N ILE A 286 11.54 1.29 -12.09
CA ILE A 286 12.36 2.02 -11.11
C ILE A 286 13.32 1.01 -10.47
N VAL A 287 14.21 0.47 -11.30
CA VAL A 287 15.19 -0.55 -10.96
C VAL A 287 16.58 -0.05 -11.37
N GLY A 288 17.60 -0.34 -10.57
CA GLY A 288 18.97 0.06 -10.82
C GLY A 288 19.77 0.33 -9.55
N THR A 289 20.85 1.12 -9.64
CA THR A 289 21.54 1.61 -8.45
C THR A 289 20.74 2.69 -7.74
N ALA A 290 21.06 2.97 -6.46
CA ALA A 290 20.39 4.03 -5.70
C ALA A 290 20.46 5.40 -6.42
N ASP A 291 21.59 5.73 -7.06
CA ASP A 291 21.74 7.00 -7.79
C ASP A 291 20.83 7.08 -9.03
N GLN A 292 20.73 5.99 -9.80
CA GLN A 292 19.82 5.92 -10.94
C GLN A 292 18.35 6.07 -10.51
N ILE A 293 17.97 5.44 -9.41
CA ILE A 293 16.63 5.57 -8.83
C ILE A 293 16.39 7.00 -8.36
N LYS A 294 17.36 7.61 -7.66
CA LYS A 294 17.28 9.00 -7.21
C LYS A 294 16.94 9.97 -8.33
N GLU A 295 17.61 9.85 -9.49
CA GLU A 295 17.35 10.70 -10.65
C GLU A 295 15.91 10.55 -11.16
N LYS A 296 15.41 9.31 -11.27
CA LYS A 296 14.02 9.06 -11.68
C LYS A 296 13.03 9.65 -10.68
N LEU A 297 13.22 9.43 -9.38
CA LEU A 297 12.32 9.99 -8.35
C LEU A 297 12.35 11.51 -8.30
N ALA A 298 13.54 12.14 -8.47
CA ALA A 298 13.67 13.59 -8.51
C ALA A 298 12.93 14.19 -9.72
N SER A 299 12.97 13.53 -10.88
CA SER A 299 12.18 13.91 -12.05
C SER A 299 10.69 13.85 -11.79
N MET A 300 10.21 12.76 -11.17
CA MET A 300 8.79 12.59 -10.82
C MET A 300 8.32 13.66 -9.81
N VAL A 301 9.12 13.98 -8.80
CA VAL A 301 8.82 15.08 -7.85
C VAL A 301 8.67 16.40 -8.59
N LYS A 302 9.62 16.74 -9.48
CA LYS A 302 9.60 17.99 -10.24
C LYS A 302 8.38 18.09 -11.15
N GLN A 303 8.01 17.00 -11.79
CA GLN A 303 6.89 16.96 -12.74
C GLN A 303 5.53 16.97 -12.05
N HIS A 304 5.38 16.24 -10.96
CA HIS A 304 4.07 15.97 -10.35
C HIS A 304 3.88 16.55 -8.95
N GLY A 305 4.93 17.15 -8.33
CA GLY A 305 4.85 17.72 -6.98
C GLY A 305 4.45 16.66 -5.95
N ILE A 306 5.23 15.58 -5.89
CA ILE A 306 5.02 14.46 -4.97
C ILE A 306 5.69 14.77 -3.63
N ASP A 307 4.97 14.59 -2.53
CA ASP A 307 5.46 14.83 -1.17
C ASP A 307 6.22 13.62 -0.60
N GLU A 308 5.79 12.40 -0.99
CA GLU A 308 6.30 11.16 -0.42
C GLU A 308 6.25 10.02 -1.44
N PHE A 309 7.28 9.16 -1.44
CA PHE A 309 7.23 7.88 -2.15
C PHE A 309 7.05 6.74 -1.15
N VAL A 310 6.07 5.88 -1.40
CA VAL A 310 5.89 4.62 -0.70
C VAL A 310 6.45 3.51 -1.57
N ILE A 311 7.49 2.83 -1.10
CA ILE A 311 8.27 1.89 -1.89
C ILE A 311 7.79 0.46 -1.63
N ASN A 312 7.43 -0.23 -2.70
CA ASN A 312 7.17 -1.66 -2.71
C ASN A 312 8.35 -2.36 -3.40
N THR A 313 9.06 -3.21 -2.67
CA THR A 313 10.21 -3.96 -3.19
C THR A 313 9.92 -5.46 -3.15
N TRP A 314 9.94 -6.09 -4.33
CA TRP A 314 9.80 -7.53 -4.49
C TRP A 314 11.12 -8.17 -4.90
N THR A 315 11.61 -9.05 -4.07
CA THR A 315 12.77 -9.93 -4.32
C THR A 315 12.39 -11.35 -3.94
N TYR A 316 13.17 -12.32 -4.39
CA TYR A 316 12.98 -13.71 -4.01
C TYR A 316 13.25 -13.94 -2.52
N ASP A 317 14.40 -13.48 -2.04
CA ASP A 317 14.86 -13.68 -0.66
C ASP A 317 14.77 -12.39 0.17
N PHE A 318 14.72 -12.58 1.49
CA PHE A 318 14.61 -11.50 2.46
C PHE A 318 15.86 -10.60 2.48
N GLU A 319 17.05 -11.19 2.38
CA GLU A 319 18.32 -10.47 2.42
C GLU A 319 18.43 -9.46 1.27
N SER A 320 18.08 -9.87 0.05
CA SER A 320 18.05 -8.99 -1.11
C SER A 320 17.02 -7.86 -0.94
N ARG A 321 15.88 -8.14 -0.31
CA ARG A 321 14.86 -7.13 0.01
C ARG A 321 15.38 -6.11 1.02
N VAL A 322 15.99 -6.57 2.10
CA VAL A 322 16.64 -5.70 3.10
C VAL A 322 17.75 -4.88 2.45
N ARG A 323 18.59 -5.51 1.61
CA ARG A 323 19.68 -4.79 0.91
C ARG A 323 19.15 -3.67 0.04
N SER A 324 18.07 -3.90 -0.70
CA SER A 324 17.44 -2.86 -1.50
C SER A 324 16.97 -1.67 -0.64
N TYR A 325 16.31 -1.92 0.48
CA TYR A 325 15.89 -0.84 1.40
C TYR A 325 17.10 -0.12 2.03
N GLN A 326 18.18 -0.82 2.38
CA GLN A 326 19.43 -0.19 2.85
C GLN A 326 20.04 0.77 1.81
N LEU A 327 20.03 0.39 0.54
CA LEU A 327 20.53 1.22 -0.55
C LEU A 327 19.64 2.44 -0.77
N LEU A 328 18.33 2.26 -0.77
CA LEU A 328 17.35 3.33 -0.96
C LEU A 328 17.29 4.29 0.24
N SER A 329 17.57 3.84 1.46
CA SER A 329 17.58 4.71 2.65
C SER A 329 18.60 5.84 2.55
N LYS A 330 19.68 5.67 1.76
CA LYS A 330 20.65 6.76 1.47
C LYS A 330 20.02 7.97 0.78
N LEU A 331 18.82 7.85 0.24
CA LEU A 331 18.06 8.93 -0.40
C LEU A 331 17.17 9.69 0.59
N ILE A 332 17.02 9.21 1.81
CA ILE A 332 16.28 9.87 2.90
C ILE A 332 17.09 11.09 3.36
N LYS A 333 16.41 12.22 3.51
CA LYS A 333 17.00 13.47 3.99
C LYS A 333 16.31 13.89 5.27
#